data_2e04f73a2cc9acb7e57ade2a44c89d85
#
_entry.id   2e04f73a2cc9acb7e57ade2a44c89d85
#
_cell.length_a   1.000
_cell.length_b   1.000
_cell.length_c   1.000
_cell.angle_alpha   90.00
_cell.angle_beta   90.00
_cell.angle_gamma   90.00
#
_symmetry.space_group_name_H-M   'P 1'
#
loop_
_entity.id
_entity.type
_entity.pdbx_description
1 polymer ?
#
loop_
_entity_poly.entity_id
_entity_poly.type
_entity_poly.pdbx_seq_one_letter_code
_entity_poly.pdbx_strand_id
1 'polypeptide(L)'
;IQMMNRQTETDFVAVRFGNVLGSNGSVIPLFKKQIEDGGPVTVTDKRIIRYFMTIPEAVSLVLEAGAFAKGGEIFVLDMGEPVKIADLAKNLIRLSGYTLGVDMDIKYTGLRPGEKLYEELLVKEEGIQKTDNNLIYIGKPLEFNEVHFLSGLRELEEAAMNESLNVKQIVSEIVPTYHIRQEDLKRDEEVNKELRELGKISHEKPVMED
;
A
#
# COMPACT_ATOMS: atom_id res chain seq x y z
N ILE A 1 -1.19 -10.76 -12.91
CA ILE A 1 -1.84 -10.09 -14.06
C ILE A 1 -0.97 -10.23 -15.30
N GLN A 2 0.27 -9.76 -15.34
CA GLN A 2 1.17 -9.84 -16.50
C GLN A 2 1.36 -11.27 -17.02
N MET A 3 1.49 -12.25 -16.13
CA MET A 3 1.58 -13.67 -16.49
C MET A 3 0.28 -14.15 -17.17
N MET A 4 -0.87 -13.84 -16.61
CA MET A 4 -2.17 -14.20 -17.17
C MET A 4 -2.40 -13.59 -18.56
N ASN A 5 -1.95 -12.36 -18.76
CA ASN A 5 -2.01 -11.70 -20.07
C ASN A 5 -1.27 -12.48 -21.17
N ARG A 6 -0.17 -13.18 -20.82
CA ARG A 6 0.59 -14.01 -21.78
C ARG A 6 -0.07 -15.34 -22.12
N GLN A 7 -1.01 -15.79 -21.27
CA GLN A 7 -1.62 -17.12 -21.34
C GLN A 7 -3.07 -17.10 -21.82
N THR A 8 -3.65 -15.91 -22.04
CA THR A 8 -5.05 -15.75 -22.42
C THR A 8 -5.22 -14.74 -23.56
N GLU A 9 -6.38 -14.74 -24.19
CA GLU A 9 -6.77 -13.76 -25.21
C GLU A 9 -7.32 -12.45 -24.58
N THR A 10 -7.48 -12.41 -23.27
CA THR A 10 -7.95 -11.22 -22.56
C THR A 10 -6.78 -10.30 -22.26
N ASP A 11 -6.93 -9.02 -22.57
CA ASP A 11 -5.95 -7.99 -22.21
C ASP A 11 -6.06 -7.65 -20.73
N PHE A 12 -5.07 -8.10 -19.95
CA PHE A 12 -4.96 -7.79 -18.54
C PHE A 12 -4.00 -6.61 -18.34
N VAL A 13 -4.50 -5.56 -17.72
CA VAL A 13 -3.70 -4.39 -17.36
C VAL A 13 -3.91 -4.01 -15.90
N ALA A 14 -2.96 -3.30 -15.32
CA ALA A 14 -3.07 -2.76 -13.97
C ALA A 14 -2.98 -1.24 -14.02
N VAL A 15 -3.70 -0.56 -13.13
CA VAL A 15 -3.62 0.89 -12.95
C VAL A 15 -3.21 1.17 -11.51
N ARG A 16 -2.16 1.97 -11.32
CA ARG A 16 -1.63 2.36 -10.01
C ARG A 16 -1.81 3.85 -9.79
N PHE A 17 -2.44 4.21 -8.69
CA PHE A 17 -2.63 5.59 -8.25
C PHE A 17 -2.66 5.66 -6.72
N GLY A 18 -2.53 6.85 -6.16
CA GLY A 18 -2.50 7.07 -4.72
C GLY A 18 -3.90 7.10 -4.11
N ASN A 19 -4.11 7.97 -3.11
CA ASN A 19 -5.36 7.98 -2.37
C ASN A 19 -6.45 8.71 -3.16
N VAL A 20 -7.70 8.27 -2.97
CA VAL A 20 -8.88 8.91 -3.57
C VAL A 20 -9.67 9.64 -2.48
N LEU A 21 -9.90 10.93 -2.69
CA LEU A 21 -10.62 11.79 -1.74
C LEU A 21 -12.05 11.29 -1.52
N GLY A 22 -12.41 11.13 -0.23
CA GLY A 22 -13.77 10.75 0.15
C GLY A 22 -14.12 9.29 -0.09
N SER A 23 -13.15 8.44 -0.48
CA SER A 23 -13.35 7.00 -0.58
C SER A 23 -13.69 6.39 0.79
N ASN A 24 -14.42 5.26 0.78
CA ASN A 24 -14.83 4.58 2.01
C ASN A 24 -13.60 4.15 2.84
N GLY A 25 -13.63 4.41 4.15
CA GLY A 25 -12.52 4.12 5.06
C GLY A 25 -11.31 5.04 4.92
N SER A 26 -11.36 6.08 4.07
CA SER A 26 -10.27 7.04 3.88
C SER A 26 -10.19 8.07 5.02
N VAL A 27 -9.11 8.85 5.02
CA VAL A 27 -8.79 9.82 6.09
C VAL A 27 -9.82 10.93 6.24
N ILE A 28 -10.47 11.38 5.15
CA ILE A 28 -11.47 12.46 5.21
C ILE A 28 -12.72 12.05 5.96
N PRO A 29 -13.40 10.93 5.66
CA PRO A 29 -14.51 10.42 6.47
C PRO A 29 -14.14 10.21 7.94
N LEU A 30 -12.92 9.69 8.21
CA LEU A 30 -12.43 9.52 9.58
C LEU A 30 -12.35 10.86 10.31
N PHE A 31 -11.72 11.88 9.70
CA PHE A 31 -11.58 13.20 10.31
C PHE A 31 -12.94 13.88 10.53
N LYS A 32 -13.85 13.79 9.55
CA LYS A 32 -15.22 14.32 9.72
C LYS A 32 -15.91 13.69 10.91
N LYS A 33 -15.86 12.36 11.02
CA LYS A 33 -16.46 11.67 12.18
C LYS A 33 -15.82 12.13 13.49
N GLN A 34 -14.49 12.23 13.57
CA GLN A 34 -13.82 12.70 14.79
C GLN A 34 -14.20 14.14 15.15
N ILE A 35 -14.41 15.01 14.15
CA ILE A 35 -14.88 16.37 14.35
C ILE A 35 -16.32 16.39 14.88
N GLU A 36 -17.21 15.60 14.30
CA GLU A 36 -18.61 15.44 14.74
C GLU A 36 -18.69 14.89 16.17
N ASP A 37 -17.80 13.98 16.55
CA ASP A 37 -17.71 13.40 17.90
C ASP A 37 -17.05 14.35 18.93
N GLY A 38 -16.67 15.59 18.55
CA GLY A 38 -16.05 16.59 19.43
C GLY A 38 -14.53 16.52 19.53
N GLY A 39 -13.87 15.72 18.70
CA GLY A 39 -12.42 15.61 18.62
C GLY A 39 -11.76 14.77 19.72
N PRO A 40 -10.43 14.80 19.84
CA PRO A 40 -9.48 15.44 18.92
C PRO A 40 -9.36 14.72 17.58
N VAL A 41 -8.95 15.44 16.53
CA VAL A 41 -8.59 14.82 15.25
C VAL A 41 -7.23 14.13 15.39
N THR A 42 -7.13 12.86 14.98
CA THR A 42 -5.91 12.07 15.14
C THR A 42 -5.10 12.00 13.84
N VAL A 43 -3.82 12.36 13.91
CA VAL A 43 -2.86 12.27 12.80
C VAL A 43 -1.67 11.43 13.28
N THR A 44 -1.19 10.51 12.48
CA THR A 44 -0.10 9.61 12.90
C THR A 44 1.23 10.32 13.03
N ASP A 45 1.61 11.18 12.08
CA ASP A 45 2.82 12.02 12.16
C ASP A 45 2.59 13.35 11.44
N LYS A 46 3.14 14.45 12.00
CA LYS A 46 3.00 15.80 11.41
C LYS A 46 3.66 15.96 10.04
N ARG A 47 4.61 15.08 9.70
CA ARG A 47 5.39 15.11 8.45
C ARG A 47 4.76 14.29 7.35
N ILE A 48 3.77 13.43 7.66
CA ILE A 48 3.21 12.48 6.72
C ILE A 48 2.56 13.21 5.54
N ILE A 49 2.91 12.78 4.36
CA ILE A 49 2.35 13.28 3.11
C ILE A 49 1.66 12.15 2.35
N ARG A 50 0.60 12.49 1.61
CA ARG A 50 -0.09 11.58 0.69
C ARG A 50 -0.48 12.34 -0.57
N TYR A 51 -0.63 11.60 -1.65
CA TYR A 51 -1.15 12.12 -2.90
C TYR A 51 -2.64 11.80 -3.00
N PHE A 52 -3.40 12.75 -3.52
CA PHE A 52 -4.85 12.61 -3.62
C PHE A 52 -5.35 12.99 -5.01
N MET A 53 -6.37 12.27 -5.45
CA MET A 53 -7.22 12.68 -6.57
C MET A 53 -8.68 12.52 -6.19
N THR A 54 -9.56 13.15 -6.94
CA THR A 54 -11.00 12.98 -6.76
C THR A 54 -11.49 11.69 -7.40
N ILE A 55 -12.66 11.20 -7.00
CA ILE A 55 -13.27 10.01 -7.60
C ILE A 55 -13.49 10.20 -9.12
N PRO A 56 -14.05 11.34 -9.62
CA PRO A 56 -14.21 11.54 -11.05
C PRO A 56 -12.89 11.53 -11.83
N GLU A 57 -11.81 12.14 -11.29
CA GLU A 57 -10.48 12.08 -11.90
C GLU A 57 -9.96 10.65 -11.99
N ALA A 58 -10.02 9.90 -10.89
CA ALA A 58 -9.59 8.50 -10.87
C ALA A 58 -10.35 7.66 -11.89
N VAL A 59 -11.67 7.80 -11.95
CA VAL A 59 -12.52 7.06 -12.90
C VAL A 59 -12.17 7.42 -14.35
N SER A 60 -12.04 8.70 -14.66
CA SER A 60 -11.70 9.14 -16.02
C SER A 60 -10.35 8.60 -16.47
N LEU A 61 -9.32 8.70 -15.61
CA LEU A 61 -7.97 8.23 -15.95
C LEU A 61 -7.88 6.70 -16.05
N VAL A 62 -8.66 5.95 -15.24
CA VAL A 62 -8.75 4.49 -15.34
C VAL A 62 -9.40 4.06 -16.65
N LEU A 63 -10.49 4.72 -17.05
CA LEU A 63 -11.16 4.44 -18.34
C LEU A 63 -10.24 4.75 -19.52
N GLU A 64 -9.52 5.87 -19.46
CA GLU A 64 -8.58 6.28 -20.50
C GLU A 64 -7.36 5.35 -20.57
N ALA A 65 -6.80 4.92 -19.41
CA ALA A 65 -5.77 3.91 -19.37
C ALA A 65 -6.23 2.59 -20.01
N GLY A 66 -7.49 2.19 -19.76
CA GLY A 66 -8.12 1.06 -20.44
C GLY A 66 -8.20 1.22 -21.96
N ALA A 67 -8.41 2.44 -22.47
CA ALA A 67 -8.40 2.72 -23.89
C ALA A 67 -6.99 2.66 -24.53
N PHE A 68 -5.93 2.91 -23.76
CA PHE A 68 -4.54 2.74 -24.20
C PHE A 68 -4.04 1.30 -24.09
N ALA A 69 -4.76 0.43 -23.41
CA ALA A 69 -4.36 -0.94 -23.14
C ALA A 69 -4.10 -1.76 -24.41
N LYS A 70 -3.00 -2.50 -24.40
CA LYS A 70 -2.60 -3.48 -25.43
C LYS A 70 -2.31 -4.84 -24.81
N GLY A 71 -2.40 -4.94 -23.49
CA GLY A 71 -2.19 -6.12 -22.66
C GLY A 71 -0.86 -6.16 -21.94
N GLY A 72 -0.92 -6.36 -20.63
CA GLY A 72 0.24 -6.51 -19.75
C GLY A 72 0.84 -5.19 -19.22
N GLU A 73 0.29 -4.04 -19.60
CA GLU A 73 0.78 -2.75 -19.10
C GLU A 73 0.45 -2.54 -17.61
N ILE A 74 1.34 -1.81 -16.95
CA ILE A 74 1.09 -1.22 -15.64
C ILE A 74 1.03 0.29 -15.83
N PHE A 75 -0.18 0.83 -15.83
CA PHE A 75 -0.39 2.27 -15.91
C PHE A 75 -0.17 2.92 -14.55
N VAL A 76 0.55 4.04 -14.53
CA VAL A 76 0.80 4.86 -13.34
C VAL A 76 0.21 6.22 -13.56
N LEU A 77 -0.71 6.63 -12.70
CA LEU A 77 -1.37 7.92 -12.82
C LEU A 77 -0.56 9.01 -12.10
N ASP A 78 -0.45 10.17 -12.73
CA ASP A 78 0.09 11.36 -12.08
C ASP A 78 -0.87 11.82 -10.99
N MET A 79 -0.34 11.99 -9.80
CA MET A 79 -1.11 12.38 -8.62
C MET A 79 -0.96 13.87 -8.27
N GLY A 80 -0.24 14.64 -9.09
CA GLY A 80 0.04 16.04 -8.83
C GLY A 80 0.85 16.28 -7.56
N GLU A 81 0.50 17.31 -6.80
CA GLU A 81 1.25 17.74 -5.63
C GLU A 81 0.88 16.97 -4.35
N PRO A 82 1.88 16.65 -3.52
CA PRO A 82 1.63 15.95 -2.26
C PRO A 82 0.97 16.85 -1.22
N VAL A 83 0.05 16.27 -0.45
CA VAL A 83 -0.68 16.96 0.62
C VAL A 83 -0.22 16.45 1.99
N LYS A 84 0.13 17.37 2.89
CA LYS A 84 0.37 17.04 4.29
C LYS A 84 -0.94 16.69 5.00
N ILE A 85 -0.99 15.51 5.60
CA ILE A 85 -2.20 15.06 6.31
C ILE A 85 -2.54 15.98 7.49
N ALA A 86 -1.52 16.53 8.17
CA ALA A 86 -1.75 17.51 9.23
C ALA A 86 -2.43 18.79 8.71
N ASP A 87 -2.09 19.25 7.50
CA ASP A 87 -2.71 20.45 6.92
C ASP A 87 -4.13 20.15 6.42
N LEU A 88 -4.38 18.95 5.89
CA LEU A 88 -5.72 18.47 5.58
C LEU A 88 -6.61 18.46 6.83
N ALA A 89 -6.11 17.94 7.97
CA ALA A 89 -6.83 17.95 9.25
C ALA A 89 -7.17 19.38 9.70
N LYS A 90 -6.20 20.31 9.68
CA LYS A 90 -6.43 21.72 10.03
C LYS A 90 -7.51 22.38 9.16
N ASN A 91 -7.46 22.10 7.86
CA ASN A 91 -8.42 22.66 6.91
C ASN A 91 -9.84 22.11 7.18
N LEU A 92 -9.97 20.82 7.45
CA LEU A 92 -11.28 20.22 7.77
C LEU A 92 -11.85 20.77 9.09
N ILE A 93 -11.03 20.95 10.13
CA ILE A 93 -11.46 21.59 11.39
C ILE A 93 -12.00 22.98 11.12
N ARG A 94 -11.26 23.82 10.34
CA ARG A 94 -11.70 25.18 10.00
C ARG A 94 -12.98 25.20 9.14
N LEU A 95 -13.08 24.33 8.16
CA LEU A 95 -14.26 24.21 7.30
C LEU A 95 -15.49 23.73 8.08
N SER A 96 -15.30 23.02 9.19
CA SER A 96 -16.37 22.62 10.11
C SER A 96 -16.76 23.72 11.12
N GLY A 97 -16.15 24.91 11.02
CA GLY A 97 -16.49 26.06 11.87
C GLY A 97 -15.75 26.12 13.21
N TYR A 98 -14.77 25.26 13.43
CA TYR A 98 -14.00 25.21 14.68
C TYR A 98 -12.64 25.91 14.54
N THR A 99 -12.15 26.42 15.68
CA THR A 99 -10.82 27.05 15.80
C THR A 99 -9.84 26.05 16.39
N LEU A 100 -8.77 25.76 15.65
CA LEU A 100 -7.72 24.86 16.10
C LEU A 100 -7.03 25.43 17.35
N GLY A 101 -6.85 24.59 18.37
CA GLY A 101 -6.23 24.97 19.65
C GLY A 101 -7.14 25.70 20.63
N VAL A 102 -8.42 25.95 20.25
CA VAL A 102 -9.45 26.56 21.11
C VAL A 102 -10.62 25.61 21.28
N ASP A 103 -11.27 25.27 20.15
CA ASP A 103 -12.45 24.40 20.15
C ASP A 103 -12.08 22.94 19.88
N MET A 104 -10.98 22.70 19.17
CA MET A 104 -10.57 21.38 18.75
C MET A 104 -9.05 21.29 18.54
N ASP A 105 -8.47 20.14 18.91
CA ASP A 105 -7.05 19.86 18.78
C ASP A 105 -6.74 18.74 17.77
N ILE A 106 -5.49 18.71 17.33
CA ILE A 106 -4.91 17.59 16.57
C ILE A 106 -3.97 16.81 17.50
N LYS A 107 -4.29 15.52 17.70
CA LYS A 107 -3.43 14.60 18.45
C LYS A 107 -2.57 13.78 17.52
N TYR A 108 -1.24 13.79 17.76
CA TYR A 108 -0.28 12.95 17.04
C TYR A 108 -0.11 11.61 17.76
N THR A 109 -0.40 10.50 17.07
CA THR A 109 -0.48 9.16 17.68
C THR A 109 0.75 8.30 17.46
N GLY A 110 1.69 8.72 16.61
CA GLY A 110 2.81 7.92 16.13
C GLY A 110 2.44 7.11 14.87
N LEU A 111 3.46 6.77 14.08
CA LEU A 111 3.28 5.94 12.88
C LEU A 111 2.86 4.52 13.28
N ARG A 112 1.96 3.94 12.51
CA ARG A 112 1.58 2.54 12.65
C ARG A 112 2.70 1.63 12.14
N PRO A 113 2.79 0.38 12.61
CA PRO A 113 3.71 -0.59 12.01
C PRO A 113 3.47 -0.72 10.50
N GLY A 114 4.53 -0.54 9.70
CA GLY A 114 4.44 -0.57 8.24
C GLY A 114 3.94 0.71 7.56
N GLU A 115 3.52 1.73 8.31
CA GLU A 115 3.09 3.00 7.71
C GLU A 115 4.27 3.80 7.18
N LYS A 116 4.22 4.15 5.87
CA LYS A 116 5.24 4.98 5.23
C LYS A 116 5.02 6.45 5.57
N LEU A 117 6.11 7.14 5.95
CA LEU A 117 6.09 8.59 6.18
C LEU A 117 5.85 9.36 4.87
N TYR A 118 6.49 8.90 3.79
CA TYR A 118 6.37 9.43 2.44
C TYR A 118 5.93 8.32 1.50
N GLU A 119 4.99 8.62 0.60
CA GLU A 119 4.66 7.72 -0.50
C GLU A 119 5.73 7.80 -1.59
N GLU A 120 6.16 6.65 -2.07
CA GLU A 120 7.05 6.54 -3.22
C GLU A 120 6.20 6.68 -4.48
N LEU A 121 6.44 7.76 -5.23
CA LEU A 121 5.91 7.87 -6.58
C LEU A 121 6.72 6.93 -7.48
N LEU A 122 6.08 5.90 -7.97
CA LEU A 122 6.67 4.92 -8.89
C LEU A 122 7.20 5.53 -10.20
N VAL A 123 6.86 6.76 -10.45
CA VAL A 123 7.21 7.52 -11.65
C VAL A 123 8.73 7.71 -11.81
N LYS A 124 9.53 7.59 -10.76
CA LYS A 124 10.96 7.92 -10.85
C LYS A 124 11.91 6.72 -11.03
N GLU A 125 11.48 5.50 -10.72
CA GLU A 125 12.41 4.36 -10.59
C GLU A 125 12.34 3.30 -11.70
N GLU A 126 11.29 3.24 -12.52
CA GLU A 126 10.99 2.09 -13.38
C GLU A 126 11.09 2.35 -14.90
N GLY A 127 11.73 3.42 -15.34
CA GLY A 127 11.87 3.69 -16.78
C GLY A 127 10.52 3.92 -17.47
N ILE A 128 9.77 4.86 -16.97
CA ILE A 128 8.41 5.19 -17.37
C ILE A 128 8.35 5.70 -18.80
N GLN A 129 7.40 5.19 -19.56
CA GLN A 129 7.01 5.70 -20.87
C GLN A 129 5.83 6.67 -20.72
N LYS A 130 5.87 7.78 -21.46
CA LYS A 130 4.74 8.70 -21.56
C LYS A 130 3.70 8.14 -22.51
N THR A 131 2.44 8.40 -22.21
CA THR A 131 1.33 8.22 -23.16
C THR A 131 0.98 9.56 -23.80
N ASP A 132 -0.03 9.59 -24.66
CA ASP A 132 -0.57 10.83 -25.22
C ASP A 132 -1.27 11.70 -24.16
N ASN A 133 -1.66 11.10 -23.03
CA ASN A 133 -2.14 11.84 -21.86
C ASN A 133 -0.99 12.05 -20.87
N ASN A 134 -0.67 13.32 -20.57
CA ASN A 134 0.41 13.68 -19.65
C ASN A 134 0.17 13.23 -18.20
N LEU A 135 -1.02 12.77 -17.83
CA LEU A 135 -1.37 12.26 -16.50
C LEU A 135 -1.29 10.74 -16.42
N ILE A 136 -1.02 10.03 -17.53
CA ILE A 136 -0.96 8.59 -17.61
C ILE A 136 0.41 8.17 -18.12
N TYR A 137 1.10 7.37 -17.33
CA TYR A 137 2.40 6.79 -17.67
C TYR A 137 2.30 5.27 -17.72
N ILE A 138 3.19 4.64 -18.50
CA ILE A 138 3.32 3.19 -18.55
C ILE A 138 4.61 2.80 -17.83
N GLY A 139 4.49 2.03 -16.76
CA GLY A 139 5.60 1.43 -16.03
C GLY A 139 6.25 0.31 -16.84
N LYS A 140 7.56 0.11 -16.66
CA LYS A 140 8.27 -1.00 -17.28
C LYS A 140 7.77 -2.32 -16.66
N PRO A 141 7.39 -3.33 -17.48
CA PRO A 141 7.06 -4.64 -16.97
C PRO A 141 8.22 -5.25 -16.18
N LEU A 142 7.92 -5.89 -15.06
CA LEU A 142 8.93 -6.64 -14.30
C LEU A 142 9.27 -7.94 -15.04
N GLU A 143 10.55 -8.20 -15.23
CA GLU A 143 11.02 -9.50 -15.63
C GLU A 143 11.08 -10.41 -14.41
N PHE A 144 10.38 -11.54 -14.44
CA PHE A 144 10.36 -12.51 -13.35
C PHE A 144 10.29 -13.94 -13.90
N ASN A 145 10.79 -14.88 -13.12
CA ASN A 145 10.69 -16.31 -13.43
C ASN A 145 9.29 -16.81 -13.01
N GLU A 146 8.45 -17.16 -13.99
CA GLU A 146 7.07 -17.60 -13.76
C GLU A 146 6.99 -18.88 -12.91
N VAL A 147 7.90 -19.83 -13.10
CA VAL A 147 7.92 -21.09 -12.34
C VAL A 147 8.23 -20.82 -10.87
N HIS A 148 9.25 -20.01 -10.61
CA HIS A 148 9.63 -19.61 -9.25
C HIS A 148 8.51 -18.80 -8.57
N PHE A 149 7.91 -17.87 -9.30
CA PHE A 149 6.78 -17.07 -8.80
C PHE A 149 5.57 -17.93 -8.42
N LEU A 150 5.17 -18.88 -9.28
CA LEU A 150 4.04 -19.78 -9.01
C LEU A 150 4.33 -20.74 -7.84
N SER A 151 5.58 -21.22 -7.73
CA SER A 151 5.99 -22.03 -6.58
C SER A 151 5.90 -21.24 -5.29
N GLY A 152 6.44 -20.03 -5.26
CA GLY A 152 6.39 -19.14 -4.10
C GLY A 152 4.95 -18.76 -3.71
N LEU A 153 4.04 -18.55 -4.67
CA LEU A 153 2.63 -18.30 -4.37
C LEU A 153 1.95 -19.48 -3.68
N ARG A 154 2.25 -20.73 -4.09
CA ARG A 154 1.71 -21.93 -3.43
C ARG A 154 2.24 -22.06 -2.01
N GLU A 155 3.55 -21.86 -1.83
CA GLU A 155 4.16 -21.86 -0.51
C GLU A 155 3.58 -20.79 0.41
N LEU A 156 3.32 -19.58 -0.13
CA LEU A 156 2.66 -18.49 0.59
C LEU A 156 1.22 -18.85 0.98
N GLU A 157 0.47 -19.50 0.09
CA GLU A 157 -0.89 -19.98 0.37
C GLU A 157 -0.88 -21.04 1.49
N GLU A 158 0.01 -22.02 1.41
CA GLU A 158 0.18 -23.04 2.45
C GLU A 158 0.58 -22.44 3.81
N ALA A 159 1.53 -21.49 3.78
CA ALA A 159 1.96 -20.79 4.98
C ALA A 159 0.82 -19.97 5.62
N ALA A 160 0.01 -19.31 4.81
CA ALA A 160 -1.12 -18.52 5.27
C ALA A 160 -2.23 -19.41 5.85
N MET A 161 -2.55 -20.54 5.21
CA MET A 161 -3.55 -21.51 5.69
C MET A 161 -3.14 -22.17 7.01
N ASN A 162 -1.84 -22.39 7.22
CA ASN A 162 -1.29 -23.00 8.42
C ASN A 162 -0.91 -21.98 9.52
N GLU A 163 -1.28 -20.70 9.34
CA GLU A 163 -0.92 -19.59 10.25
C GLU A 163 0.59 -19.52 10.54
N SER A 164 1.40 -19.86 9.54
CA SER A 164 2.84 -19.92 9.68
C SER A 164 3.45 -18.52 9.88
N LEU A 165 4.49 -18.44 10.70
CA LEU A 165 5.16 -17.17 11.02
C LEU A 165 6.22 -16.76 9.99
N ASN A 166 6.52 -17.62 8.99
CA ASN A 166 7.49 -17.32 7.94
C ASN A 166 6.88 -16.62 6.70
N VAL A 167 5.60 -16.23 6.74
CA VAL A 167 4.90 -15.53 5.64
C VAL A 167 5.71 -14.35 5.10
N LYS A 168 6.30 -13.52 5.97
CA LYS A 168 7.11 -12.36 5.55
C LYS A 168 8.38 -12.77 4.81
N GLN A 169 9.00 -13.87 5.23
CA GLN A 169 10.19 -14.40 4.58
C GLN A 169 9.87 -14.89 3.17
N ILE A 170 8.82 -15.70 3.03
CA ILE A 170 8.34 -16.16 1.72
C ILE A 170 8.02 -14.97 0.81
N VAL A 171 7.35 -13.93 1.32
CA VAL A 171 7.09 -12.70 0.55
C VAL A 171 8.40 -12.03 0.09
N SER A 172 9.44 -11.99 0.95
CA SER A 172 10.72 -11.38 0.57
C SER A 172 11.48 -12.16 -0.51
N GLU A 173 11.26 -13.46 -0.59
CA GLU A 173 11.82 -14.32 -1.64
C GLU A 173 11.09 -14.16 -2.98
N ILE A 174 9.76 -13.96 -2.94
CA ILE A 174 8.93 -13.75 -4.14
C ILE A 174 9.06 -12.30 -4.67
N VAL A 175 9.21 -11.32 -3.76
CA VAL A 175 9.21 -9.88 -4.09
C VAL A 175 10.56 -9.27 -3.72
N PRO A 176 11.53 -9.18 -4.64
CA PRO A 176 12.90 -8.71 -4.36
C PRO A 176 13.00 -7.31 -3.77
N THR A 177 11.99 -6.46 -3.99
CA THR A 177 11.93 -5.10 -3.44
C THR A 177 11.35 -5.04 -2.02
N TYR A 178 10.82 -6.16 -1.50
CA TYR A 178 10.33 -6.23 -0.14
C TYR A 178 11.45 -6.64 0.81
N HIS A 179 11.76 -5.77 1.77
CA HIS A 179 12.78 -6.01 2.78
C HIS A 179 12.14 -6.09 4.17
N ILE A 180 12.39 -7.20 4.85
CA ILE A 180 11.91 -7.40 6.23
C ILE A 180 12.73 -6.49 7.15
N ARG A 181 12.07 -5.68 7.99
CA ARG A 181 12.76 -4.85 8.97
C ARG A 181 13.26 -5.72 10.12
N GLN A 182 14.43 -5.42 10.65
CA GLN A 182 15.00 -6.15 11.79
C GLN A 182 14.09 -6.17 13.04
N GLU A 183 13.30 -5.10 13.22
CA GLU A 183 12.32 -5.01 14.31
C GLU A 183 11.18 -6.02 14.14
N ASP A 184 10.74 -6.24 12.89
CA ASP A 184 9.70 -7.23 12.58
C ASP A 184 10.22 -8.66 12.78
N LEU A 185 11.47 -8.95 12.42
CA LEU A 185 12.10 -10.24 12.65
C LEU A 185 12.20 -10.57 14.16
N LYS A 186 12.67 -9.61 14.96
CA LYS A 186 12.76 -9.79 16.42
C LYS A 186 11.40 -10.07 17.06
N ARG A 187 10.38 -9.31 16.65
CA ARG A 187 9.01 -9.51 17.15
C ARG A 187 8.46 -10.88 16.76
N ASP A 188 8.71 -11.30 15.53
CA ASP A 188 8.26 -12.61 15.04
C ASP A 188 9.01 -13.76 15.79
N GLU A 189 10.30 -13.57 16.13
CA GLU A 189 11.05 -14.49 16.98
C GLU A 189 10.50 -14.58 18.41
N GLU A 190 10.14 -13.44 19.02
CA GLU A 190 9.53 -13.38 20.35
C GLU A 190 8.17 -14.10 20.38
N VAL A 191 7.32 -13.78 19.40
CA VAL A 191 6.01 -14.43 19.24
C VAL A 191 6.16 -15.94 19.00
N ASN A 192 7.13 -16.34 18.16
CA ASN A 192 7.46 -17.74 17.91
C ASN A 192 7.87 -18.47 19.21
N LYS A 193 8.67 -17.81 20.04
CA LYS A 193 9.09 -18.36 21.31
C LYS A 193 7.91 -18.57 22.26
N GLU A 194 7.06 -17.56 22.40
CA GLU A 194 5.86 -17.65 23.23
C GLU A 194 4.87 -18.74 22.75
N LEU A 195 4.67 -18.87 21.44
CA LEU A 195 3.78 -19.87 20.87
C LEU A 195 4.33 -21.29 21.04
N ARG A 196 5.65 -21.48 20.98
CA ARG A 196 6.30 -22.76 21.28
C ARG A 196 6.16 -23.13 22.78
N GLU A 197 6.35 -22.17 23.69
CA GLU A 197 6.17 -22.35 25.12
C GLU A 197 4.72 -22.69 25.47
N LEU A 198 3.75 -22.19 24.73
CA LEU A 198 2.32 -22.49 24.84
C LEU A 198 1.90 -23.82 24.17
N GLY A 199 2.84 -24.53 23.50
CA GLY A 199 2.56 -25.77 22.79
C GLY A 199 1.64 -25.62 21.57
N LYS A 200 1.52 -24.39 21.03
CA LYS A 200 0.66 -24.08 19.88
C LYS A 200 1.36 -24.27 18.53
N ILE A 201 2.69 -24.44 18.52
CA ILE A 201 3.48 -24.72 17.31
C ILE A 201 4.44 -25.88 17.61
N SER A 202 4.57 -26.81 16.65
CA SER A 202 5.51 -27.93 16.76
C SER A 202 6.97 -27.48 16.56
N HIS A 203 7.91 -28.23 17.14
CA HIS A 203 9.34 -28.01 17.02
C HIS A 203 9.90 -28.53 15.68
N GLU A 204 9.45 -28.03 14.55
CA GLU A 204 10.13 -28.34 13.30
C GLU A 204 11.36 -27.42 13.13
N LYS A 205 12.51 -28.06 13.13
CA LYS A 205 13.78 -27.41 12.78
C LYS A 205 13.75 -27.01 11.30
N PRO A 206 14.33 -25.87 10.93
CA PRO A 206 14.61 -25.60 9.52
C PRO A 206 15.52 -26.71 8.98
N VAL A 207 15.07 -27.36 7.91
CA VAL A 207 15.91 -28.28 7.15
C VAL A 207 16.98 -27.41 6.48
N MET A 208 18.18 -27.44 7.03
CA MET A 208 19.37 -27.00 6.33
C MET A 208 19.77 -28.16 5.43
N GLU A 209 19.46 -28.05 4.15
CA GLU A 209 20.08 -28.92 3.15
C GLU A 209 21.48 -28.40 2.81
N ASP A 210 22.43 -29.32 2.88
CA ASP A 210 23.86 -29.18 2.53
C ASP A 210 24.10 -28.84 1.05
#